data_b04034232ec811a91a0f1a2fc9dca748
#
_entry.id   b04034232ec811a91a0f1a2fc9dca748
#
_cell.length_a   1.000
_cell.length_b   1.000
_cell.length_c   1.000
_cell.angle_alpha   90.00
_cell.angle_beta   90.00
_cell.angle_gamma   90.00
#
_symmetry.space_group_name_H-M   'P 1'
#
loop_
_entity.id
_entity.type
_entity.pdbx_description
1 polymer ?
#
loop_
_entity_poly.entity_id
_entity_poly.type
_entity_poly.pdbx_seq_one_letter_code
_entity_poly.pdbx_strand_id
1 'polypeptide(L)'
;MRSGNVERKTLETGVSAEWCLDGSGSCEINTGIGFFDHMLTLLAKHSFSDLVLHAVGDLDVDSHHTVEDCGIVLGQALKEAVGDKAGIHRYGNCFLPMDEALVQVCLDFSGRPYLVFDADIPKVQLGIYDAEMTEEFFRALAMQAGLTLHIRVLYGKNTHHIIEAIFKGFARALAEAVAFDSRVHGVMSSKGTL
;
A
#
# COMPACT_ATOMS: atom_id res chain seq x y z
N MET A 1 -18.41 -9.06 -0.18
CA MET A 1 -17.24 -8.31 -0.70
C MET A 1 -16.63 -7.56 0.47
N ARG A 2 -15.32 -7.71 0.67
CA ARG A 2 -14.59 -7.03 1.75
C ARG A 2 -14.16 -5.65 1.24
N SER A 3 -14.73 -4.59 1.77
CA SER A 3 -14.44 -3.22 1.36
C SER A 3 -14.33 -2.29 2.56
N GLY A 4 -13.49 -1.26 2.44
CA GLY A 4 -13.41 -0.15 3.37
C GLY A 4 -13.65 1.16 2.63
N ASN A 5 -14.30 2.09 3.28
CA ASN A 5 -14.63 3.40 2.72
C ASN A 5 -14.29 4.48 3.75
N VAL A 6 -13.31 5.32 3.42
CA VAL A 6 -12.77 6.31 4.35
C VAL A 6 -12.64 7.66 3.67
N GLU A 7 -13.06 8.70 4.37
CA GLU A 7 -12.85 10.09 4.00
C GLU A 7 -12.11 10.81 5.15
N ARG A 8 -11.09 11.58 4.79
CA ARG A 8 -10.30 12.41 5.70
C ARG A 8 -10.17 13.82 5.13
N LYS A 9 -10.45 14.81 5.93
CA LYS A 9 -10.29 16.22 5.57
C LYS A 9 -9.51 16.95 6.65
N THR A 10 -8.49 17.69 6.21
CA THR A 10 -7.67 18.59 7.05
C THR A 10 -7.76 20.02 6.49
N LEU A 11 -6.90 20.91 6.97
CA LEU A 11 -6.74 22.24 6.35
C LEU A 11 -5.85 22.19 5.09
N GLU A 12 -5.07 21.13 4.93
CA GLU A 12 -4.06 20.97 3.87
C GLU A 12 -4.55 20.03 2.77
N THR A 13 -5.36 19.02 3.14
CA THR A 13 -5.78 17.98 2.20
C THR A 13 -7.24 17.58 2.38
N GLY A 14 -7.84 17.05 1.31
CA GLY A 14 -9.09 16.29 1.34
C GLY A 14 -8.88 14.99 0.56
N VAL A 15 -9.00 13.84 1.23
CA VAL A 15 -8.77 12.52 0.63
C VAL A 15 -9.97 11.62 0.89
N SER A 16 -10.45 10.92 -0.14
CA SER A 16 -11.46 9.87 -0.03
C SER A 16 -11.01 8.62 -0.75
N ALA A 17 -11.25 7.45 -0.16
CA ALA A 17 -10.94 6.16 -0.79
C ALA A 17 -12.02 5.11 -0.51
N GLU A 18 -12.33 4.32 -1.54
CA GLU A 18 -13.03 3.05 -1.43
C GLU A 18 -12.11 1.94 -1.93
N TRP A 19 -11.82 0.95 -1.09
CA TRP A 19 -10.94 -0.16 -1.41
C TRP A 19 -11.65 -1.50 -1.22
N CYS A 20 -11.93 -2.21 -2.32
CA CYS A 20 -12.53 -3.54 -2.33
C CYS A 20 -11.45 -4.60 -2.59
N LEU A 21 -11.21 -5.50 -1.62
CA LEU A 21 -10.17 -6.55 -1.71
C LEU A 21 -10.57 -7.70 -2.63
N ASP A 22 -11.87 -7.91 -2.83
CA ASP A 22 -12.42 -8.99 -3.65
C ASP A 22 -12.77 -8.49 -5.07
N GLY A 23 -11.86 -7.69 -5.65
CA GLY A 23 -12.05 -7.00 -6.91
C GLY A 23 -11.41 -7.71 -8.12
N SER A 24 -11.22 -6.94 -9.18
CA SER A 24 -10.65 -7.38 -10.46
C SER A 24 -9.42 -6.55 -10.89
N GLY A 25 -9.03 -5.57 -10.08
CA GLY A 25 -7.99 -4.58 -10.40
C GLY A 25 -8.55 -3.37 -11.15
N SER A 26 -9.83 -3.08 -11.03
CA SER A 26 -10.44 -1.84 -11.53
C SER A 26 -10.01 -0.67 -10.64
N CYS A 27 -9.74 0.49 -11.23
CA CYS A 27 -9.37 1.65 -10.43
C CYS A 27 -9.78 2.98 -11.06
N GLU A 28 -10.10 3.93 -10.19
CA GLU A 28 -10.28 5.35 -10.50
C GLU A 28 -9.46 6.15 -9.50
N ILE A 29 -8.35 6.73 -9.96
CA ILE A 29 -7.36 7.35 -9.08
C ILE A 29 -7.04 8.74 -9.59
N ASN A 30 -7.12 9.73 -8.71
CA ASN A 30 -6.78 11.11 -9.00
C ASN A 30 -6.24 11.79 -7.73
N THR A 31 -4.92 11.93 -7.65
CA THR A 31 -4.24 12.64 -6.56
C THR A 31 -3.64 13.98 -7.00
N GLY A 32 -3.67 14.26 -8.31
CA GLY A 32 -2.95 15.39 -8.90
C GLY A 32 -1.46 15.12 -9.09
N ILE A 33 -0.93 13.97 -8.67
CA ILE A 33 0.48 13.57 -8.75
C ILE A 33 0.60 12.38 -9.71
N GLY A 34 0.84 12.65 -11.00
CA GLY A 34 0.73 11.64 -12.06
C GLY A 34 1.57 10.38 -11.85
N PHE A 35 2.79 10.50 -11.31
CA PHE A 35 3.61 9.32 -10.98
C PHE A 35 2.97 8.49 -9.86
N PHE A 36 2.44 9.13 -8.84
CA PHE A 36 1.79 8.45 -7.72
C PHE A 36 0.48 7.78 -8.16
N ASP A 37 -0.33 8.43 -9.01
CA ASP A 37 -1.53 7.84 -9.61
C ASP A 37 -1.18 6.56 -10.37
N HIS A 38 -0.06 6.56 -11.11
CA HIS A 38 0.44 5.37 -11.79
C HIS A 38 0.82 4.26 -10.78
N MET A 39 1.53 4.58 -9.70
CA MET A 39 1.89 3.60 -8.67
C MET A 39 0.67 2.98 -7.99
N LEU A 40 -0.34 3.78 -7.68
CA LEU A 40 -1.59 3.29 -7.07
C LEU A 40 -2.42 2.45 -8.06
N THR A 41 -2.39 2.78 -9.35
CA THR A 41 -2.97 1.94 -10.41
C THR A 41 -2.33 0.56 -10.45
N LEU A 42 -1.00 0.49 -10.33
CA LEU A 42 -0.27 -0.78 -10.25
C LEU A 42 -0.62 -1.54 -8.96
N LEU A 43 -0.77 -0.83 -7.84
CA LEU A 43 -1.23 -1.43 -6.58
C LEU A 43 -2.56 -2.14 -6.76
N ALA A 44 -3.59 -1.47 -7.30
CA ALA A 44 -4.90 -2.06 -7.55
C ALA A 44 -4.82 -3.27 -8.50
N LYS A 45 -4.13 -3.11 -9.63
CA LYS A 45 -3.98 -4.18 -10.65
C LYS A 45 -3.31 -5.42 -10.11
N HIS A 46 -2.19 -5.27 -9.42
CA HIS A 46 -1.37 -6.40 -8.98
C HIS A 46 -1.87 -7.06 -7.69
N SER A 47 -2.70 -6.36 -6.91
CA SER A 47 -3.40 -6.94 -5.76
C SER A 47 -4.75 -7.57 -6.12
N PHE A 48 -5.22 -7.42 -7.37
CA PHE A 48 -6.55 -7.84 -7.82
C PHE A 48 -7.69 -7.21 -7.02
N SER A 49 -7.45 -6.03 -6.45
CA SER A 49 -8.44 -5.27 -5.71
C SER A 49 -8.99 -4.13 -6.56
N ASP A 50 -10.20 -3.67 -6.26
CA ASP A 50 -10.75 -2.48 -6.89
C ASP A 50 -10.52 -1.27 -5.98
N LEU A 51 -10.05 -0.16 -6.55
CA LEU A 51 -9.66 1.03 -5.80
C LEU A 51 -10.19 2.30 -6.45
N VAL A 52 -10.99 3.05 -5.71
CA VAL A 52 -11.33 4.45 -6.02
C VAL A 52 -10.60 5.33 -5.02
N LEU A 53 -9.85 6.33 -5.50
CA LEU A 53 -9.14 7.28 -4.64
C LEU A 53 -9.11 8.66 -5.27
N HIS A 54 -9.61 9.64 -4.53
CA HIS A 54 -9.55 11.04 -4.90
C HIS A 54 -8.86 11.83 -3.80
N ALA A 55 -7.89 12.64 -4.17
CA ALA A 55 -7.20 13.55 -3.26
C ALA A 55 -7.08 14.95 -3.86
N VAL A 56 -7.25 15.94 -3.03
CA VAL A 56 -6.94 17.35 -3.29
C VAL A 56 -6.07 17.81 -2.15
N GLY A 57 -4.88 18.30 -2.43
CA GLY A 57 -3.94 18.80 -1.43
C GLY A 57 -3.22 20.07 -1.88
N ASP A 58 -2.42 20.61 -1.01
CA ASP A 58 -1.63 21.83 -1.17
C ASP A 58 -0.34 21.58 -1.99
N LEU A 59 -0.51 21.05 -3.23
CA LEU A 59 0.59 20.69 -4.14
C LEU A 59 1.48 21.88 -4.58
N ASP A 60 1.07 23.09 -4.28
CA ASP A 60 1.88 24.31 -4.42
C ASP A 60 2.95 24.43 -3.32
N VAL A 61 2.79 23.72 -2.20
CA VAL A 61 3.83 23.52 -1.19
C VAL A 61 4.79 22.43 -1.65
N ASP A 62 4.33 21.19 -1.67
CA ASP A 62 4.99 19.99 -2.22
C ASP A 62 4.01 18.80 -2.29
N SER A 63 4.51 17.59 -2.52
CA SER A 63 3.68 16.39 -2.57
C SER A 63 3.52 15.68 -1.21
N HIS A 64 4.17 16.13 -0.14
CA HIS A 64 4.29 15.42 1.12
C HIS A 64 2.93 15.14 1.76
N HIS A 65 2.18 16.22 2.09
CA HIS A 65 0.90 16.10 2.78
C HIS A 65 -0.09 15.23 2.02
N THR A 66 -0.14 15.38 0.69
CA THR A 66 -1.04 14.61 -0.17
C THR A 66 -0.69 13.12 -0.16
N VAL A 67 0.59 12.77 -0.31
CA VAL A 67 1.05 11.36 -0.35
C VAL A 67 0.88 10.70 1.01
N GLU A 68 1.26 11.37 2.10
CA GLU A 68 1.09 10.85 3.46
C GLU A 68 -0.38 10.62 3.80
N ASP A 69 -1.25 11.60 3.56
CA ASP A 69 -2.69 11.50 3.85
C ASP A 69 -3.38 10.43 2.98
N CYS A 70 -2.95 10.22 1.73
CA CYS A 70 -3.37 9.05 0.94
C CYS A 70 -2.95 7.73 1.60
N GLY A 71 -1.74 7.64 2.13
CA GLY A 71 -1.27 6.48 2.89
C GLY A 71 -2.11 6.23 4.15
N ILE A 72 -2.46 7.28 4.89
CA ILE A 72 -3.33 7.21 6.07
C ILE A 72 -4.71 6.66 5.69
N VAL A 73 -5.36 7.26 4.70
CA VAL A 73 -6.72 6.89 4.27
C VAL A 73 -6.75 5.47 3.71
N LEU A 74 -5.79 5.10 2.86
CA LEU A 74 -5.68 3.75 2.34
C LEU A 74 -5.38 2.71 3.43
N GLY A 75 -4.55 3.05 4.42
CA GLY A 75 -4.31 2.17 5.56
C GLY A 75 -5.57 1.90 6.38
N GLN A 76 -6.39 2.93 6.61
CA GLN A 76 -7.68 2.81 7.31
C GLN A 76 -8.68 2.00 6.48
N ALA A 77 -8.81 2.28 5.18
CA ALA A 77 -9.69 1.53 4.28
C ALA A 77 -9.29 0.05 4.20
N LEU A 78 -7.99 -0.24 4.14
CA LEU A 78 -7.47 -1.61 4.17
C LEU A 78 -7.83 -2.32 5.48
N LYS A 79 -7.68 -1.65 6.62
CA LYS A 79 -8.07 -2.19 7.94
C LYS A 79 -9.55 -2.52 8.01
N GLU A 80 -10.41 -1.63 7.52
CA GLU A 80 -11.85 -1.86 7.46
C GLU A 80 -12.18 -3.04 6.54
N ALA A 81 -11.59 -3.10 5.35
CA ALA A 81 -11.83 -4.15 4.39
C ALA A 81 -11.40 -5.54 4.87
N VAL A 82 -10.26 -5.63 5.57
CA VAL A 82 -9.78 -6.91 6.14
C VAL A 82 -10.62 -7.36 7.32
N GLY A 83 -11.21 -6.44 8.05
CA GLY A 83 -12.09 -6.72 9.20
C GLY A 83 -11.40 -7.48 10.32
N ASP A 84 -12.02 -8.59 10.77
CA ASP A 84 -11.54 -9.41 11.89
C ASP A 84 -10.37 -10.34 11.55
N LYS A 85 -9.93 -10.36 10.27
CA LYS A 85 -8.83 -11.19 9.77
C LYS A 85 -9.08 -12.71 9.84
N ALA A 86 -10.36 -13.12 9.97
CA ALA A 86 -10.71 -14.53 10.00
C ALA A 86 -10.59 -15.18 8.63
N GLY A 87 -10.04 -16.39 8.59
CA GLY A 87 -9.97 -17.21 7.37
C GLY A 87 -8.95 -16.78 6.32
N ILE A 88 -8.16 -15.71 6.54
CA ILE A 88 -7.15 -15.26 5.59
C ILE A 88 -5.78 -15.92 5.83
N HIS A 89 -4.90 -15.89 4.81
CA HIS A 89 -3.51 -16.36 4.96
C HIS A 89 -2.74 -15.57 6.03
N ARG A 90 -3.08 -14.28 6.23
CA ARG A 90 -2.45 -13.36 7.17
C ARG A 90 -1.07 -12.89 6.73
N TYR A 91 -0.22 -13.77 6.24
CA TYR A 91 1.13 -13.46 5.76
C TYR A 91 1.16 -13.41 4.24
N GLY A 92 1.95 -12.52 3.69
CA GLY A 92 2.25 -12.49 2.28
C GLY A 92 3.67 -12.05 2.02
N ASN A 93 4.24 -12.56 0.94
CA ASN A 93 5.58 -12.20 0.54
C ASN A 93 5.73 -12.21 -0.98
N CYS A 94 6.67 -11.38 -1.48
CA CYS A 94 6.95 -11.33 -2.90
C CYS A 94 8.40 -10.90 -3.14
N PHE A 95 9.10 -11.66 -4.00
CA PHE A 95 10.27 -11.16 -4.71
C PHE A 95 9.80 -10.67 -6.07
N LEU A 96 9.99 -9.39 -6.36
CA LEU A 96 9.49 -8.78 -7.58
C LEU A 96 10.61 -8.14 -8.39
N PRO A 97 10.88 -8.63 -9.61
CA PRO A 97 11.78 -7.99 -10.54
C PRO A 97 11.05 -6.91 -11.36
N MET A 98 11.71 -5.79 -11.59
CA MET A 98 11.32 -4.78 -12.57
C MET A 98 12.58 -4.40 -13.36
N ASP A 99 12.72 -4.97 -14.55
CA ASP A 99 13.93 -4.89 -15.38
C ASP A 99 15.20 -5.20 -14.55
N GLU A 100 16.04 -4.22 -14.27
CA GLU A 100 17.29 -4.37 -13.51
C GLU A 100 17.13 -4.25 -12.01
N ALA A 101 15.92 -3.91 -11.51
CA ALA A 101 15.63 -3.80 -10.08
C ALA A 101 15.02 -5.09 -9.53
N LEU A 102 15.38 -5.45 -8.32
CA LEU A 102 14.78 -6.55 -7.56
C LEU A 102 14.44 -6.11 -6.15
N VAL A 103 13.19 -6.33 -5.75
CA VAL A 103 12.66 -5.96 -4.44
C VAL A 103 12.09 -7.19 -3.73
N GLN A 104 12.24 -7.24 -2.41
CA GLN A 104 11.56 -8.18 -1.53
C GLN A 104 10.58 -7.43 -0.66
N VAL A 105 9.34 -7.92 -0.60
CA VAL A 105 8.29 -7.41 0.30
C VAL A 105 7.75 -8.58 1.13
N CYS A 106 7.63 -8.37 2.45
CA CYS A 106 6.98 -9.32 3.37
C CYS A 106 6.04 -8.54 4.27
N LEU A 107 4.84 -9.07 4.50
CA LEU A 107 3.87 -8.45 5.40
C LEU A 107 3.14 -9.45 6.29
N ASP A 108 2.67 -8.97 7.45
CA ASP A 108 1.85 -9.70 8.42
C ASP A 108 0.72 -8.79 8.91
N PHE A 109 -0.53 -9.23 8.77
CA PHE A 109 -1.69 -8.58 9.39
C PHE A 109 -1.72 -8.81 10.90
N SER A 110 -0.63 -8.44 11.56
CA SER A 110 -0.37 -8.73 12.98
C SER A 110 -1.21 -7.92 13.97
N GLY A 111 -1.82 -6.83 13.54
CA GLY A 111 -2.41 -5.80 14.43
C GLY A 111 -1.37 -4.95 15.16
N ARG A 112 -0.09 -5.18 14.94
CA ARG A 112 1.05 -4.44 15.51
C ARG A 112 1.79 -3.72 14.40
N PRO A 113 1.49 -2.44 14.18
CA PRO A 113 2.06 -1.69 13.07
C PRO A 113 3.58 -1.53 13.22
N TYR A 114 4.30 -1.87 12.17
CA TYR A 114 5.75 -1.69 12.10
C TYR A 114 6.20 -1.64 10.65
N LEU A 115 7.05 -0.68 10.30
CA LEU A 115 7.68 -0.62 8.98
C LEU A 115 9.20 -0.81 9.11
N VAL A 116 9.73 -1.74 8.32
CA VAL A 116 11.15 -1.79 7.96
C VAL A 116 11.26 -1.40 6.48
N PHE A 117 11.92 -0.29 6.20
CA PHE A 117 12.16 0.21 4.85
C PHE A 117 13.68 0.23 4.59
N ASP A 118 14.20 -0.88 4.06
CA ASP A 118 15.62 -1.07 3.72
C ASP A 118 15.80 -0.85 2.21
N ALA A 119 15.72 0.41 1.81
CA ALA A 119 15.76 0.82 0.41
C ALA A 119 16.60 2.09 0.26
N ASP A 120 17.76 1.96 -0.39
CA ASP A 120 18.55 3.11 -0.81
C ASP A 120 18.01 3.63 -2.16
N ILE A 121 16.99 4.48 -2.06
CA ILE A 121 16.35 5.10 -3.23
C ILE A 121 17.02 6.46 -3.47
N PRO A 122 17.56 6.72 -4.67
CA PRO A 122 18.09 8.03 -5.00
C PRO A 122 17.05 9.14 -4.79
N LYS A 123 17.42 10.20 -4.08
CA LYS A 123 16.55 11.35 -3.80
C LYS A 123 16.40 12.20 -5.06
N VAL A 124 15.44 11.85 -5.88
CA VAL A 124 15.11 12.55 -7.14
C VAL A 124 13.62 12.79 -7.23
N GLN A 125 13.21 13.73 -8.06
CA GLN A 125 11.80 13.96 -8.38
C GLN A 125 11.41 13.20 -9.65
N LEU A 126 10.25 12.55 -9.62
CA LEU A 126 9.57 11.90 -10.74
C LEU A 126 8.29 12.67 -11.07
N GLY A 127 8.41 13.66 -11.95
CA GLY A 127 7.42 14.71 -12.07
C GLY A 127 7.43 15.59 -10.82
N ILE A 128 6.28 15.74 -10.16
CA ILE A 128 6.17 16.43 -8.86
C ILE A 128 6.22 15.47 -7.66
N TYR A 129 6.41 14.16 -7.89
CA TYR A 129 6.56 13.17 -6.84
C TYR A 129 8.01 13.11 -6.37
N ASP A 130 8.24 13.35 -5.10
CA ASP A 130 9.56 13.17 -4.50
C ASP A 130 9.77 11.69 -4.13
N ALA A 131 10.87 11.09 -4.57
CA ALA A 131 11.14 9.66 -4.38
C ALA A 131 11.15 9.24 -2.90
N GLU A 132 11.53 10.15 -1.98
CA GLU A 132 11.53 9.88 -0.53
C GLU A 132 10.10 9.74 0.05
N MET A 133 9.07 10.23 -0.65
CA MET A 133 7.67 10.03 -0.26
C MET A 133 7.22 8.57 -0.36
N THR A 134 7.97 7.73 -1.03
CA THR A 134 7.70 6.28 -1.07
C THR A 134 7.74 5.68 0.34
N GLU A 135 8.73 6.02 1.15
CA GLU A 135 8.82 5.54 2.54
C GLU A 135 7.67 6.10 3.38
N GLU A 136 7.37 7.40 3.26
CA GLU A 136 6.32 8.05 4.04
C GLU A 136 4.93 7.47 3.72
N PHE A 137 4.63 7.21 2.45
CA PHE A 137 3.42 6.52 2.04
C PHE A 137 3.26 5.15 2.71
N PHE A 138 4.28 4.28 2.62
CA PHE A 138 4.21 2.94 3.21
C PHE A 138 4.23 2.98 4.74
N ARG A 139 4.88 3.97 5.34
CA ARG A 139 4.83 4.22 6.79
C ARG A 139 3.41 4.53 7.23
N ALA A 140 2.78 5.52 6.61
CA ALA A 140 1.41 5.93 6.91
C ALA A 140 0.43 4.76 6.73
N LEU A 141 0.51 4.07 5.59
CA LEU A 141 -0.33 2.90 5.29
C LEU A 141 -0.14 1.78 6.31
N ALA A 142 1.09 1.38 6.61
CA ALA A 142 1.36 0.27 7.54
C ALA A 142 0.88 0.59 8.96
N MET A 143 1.08 1.84 9.43
CA MET A 143 0.65 2.28 10.75
C MET A 143 -0.89 2.23 10.88
N GLN A 144 -1.62 2.72 9.90
CA GLN A 144 -3.08 2.77 9.94
C GLN A 144 -3.73 1.39 9.71
N ALA A 145 -3.17 0.59 8.83
CA ALA A 145 -3.67 -0.76 8.57
C ALA A 145 -3.34 -1.77 9.70
N GLY A 146 -2.44 -1.44 10.61
CA GLY A 146 -1.96 -2.36 11.64
C GLY A 146 -1.07 -3.47 11.06
N LEU A 147 -0.30 -3.16 10.00
CA LEU A 147 0.61 -4.10 9.34
C LEU A 147 2.00 -4.08 9.97
N THR A 148 2.60 -5.26 10.12
CA THR A 148 4.05 -5.39 10.10
C THR A 148 4.47 -5.53 8.65
N LEU A 149 5.23 -4.57 8.12
CA LEU A 149 5.61 -4.49 6.71
C LEU A 149 7.13 -4.35 6.58
N HIS A 150 7.74 -5.21 5.82
CA HIS A 150 9.15 -5.17 5.46
C HIS A 150 9.28 -5.00 3.95
N ILE A 151 9.98 -3.94 3.54
CA ILE A 151 10.33 -3.65 2.14
C ILE A 151 11.85 -3.56 2.05
N ARG A 152 12.44 -4.35 1.18
CA ARG A 152 13.88 -4.35 0.94
C ARG A 152 14.18 -4.28 -0.56
N VAL A 153 14.96 -3.29 -0.97
CA VAL A 153 15.54 -3.24 -2.31
C VAL A 153 16.85 -4.02 -2.31
N LEU A 154 16.89 -5.12 -3.05
CA LEU A 154 18.09 -5.96 -3.12
C LEU A 154 19.13 -5.35 -4.05
N TYR A 155 18.68 -4.81 -5.18
CA TYR A 155 19.45 -4.00 -6.11
C TYR A 155 18.52 -3.30 -7.12
N GLY A 156 19.01 -2.26 -7.76
CA GLY A 156 18.34 -1.48 -8.80
C GLY A 156 19.15 -0.22 -9.10
N LYS A 157 18.89 0.41 -10.24
CA LYS A 157 19.55 1.65 -10.65
C LYS A 157 18.58 2.74 -11.05
N ASN A 158 17.53 2.39 -11.77
CA ASN A 158 16.51 3.33 -12.19
C ASN A 158 15.51 3.54 -11.06
N THR A 159 15.39 4.75 -10.55
CA THR A 159 14.50 5.09 -9.43
C THR A 159 13.04 4.75 -9.74
N HIS A 160 12.55 4.99 -10.96
CA HIS A 160 11.21 4.60 -11.38
C HIS A 160 11.01 3.07 -11.23
N HIS A 161 11.95 2.26 -11.77
CA HIS A 161 11.87 0.80 -11.70
C HIS A 161 11.89 0.30 -10.25
N ILE A 162 12.72 0.89 -9.39
CA ILE A 162 12.80 0.55 -7.97
C ILE A 162 11.44 0.80 -7.29
N ILE A 163 10.88 2.00 -7.44
CA ILE A 163 9.61 2.36 -6.78
C ILE A 163 8.47 1.52 -7.35
N GLU A 164 8.41 1.34 -8.66
CA GLU A 164 7.40 0.48 -9.30
C GLU A 164 7.49 -0.97 -8.81
N ALA A 165 8.70 -1.52 -8.66
CA ALA A 165 8.91 -2.84 -8.07
C ALA A 165 8.40 -2.92 -6.61
N ILE A 166 8.59 -1.87 -5.82
CA ILE A 166 8.07 -1.80 -4.45
C ILE A 166 6.54 -1.85 -4.44
N PHE A 167 5.85 -1.02 -5.22
CA PHE A 167 4.38 -0.99 -5.26
C PHE A 167 3.78 -2.30 -5.79
N LYS A 168 4.33 -2.87 -6.86
CA LYS A 168 3.91 -4.18 -7.38
C LYS A 168 4.19 -5.31 -6.38
N GLY A 169 5.37 -5.29 -5.73
CA GLY A 169 5.77 -6.27 -4.73
C GLY A 169 4.85 -6.25 -3.52
N PHE A 170 4.52 -5.05 -3.01
CA PHE A 170 3.54 -4.88 -1.96
C PHE A 170 2.15 -5.39 -2.39
N ALA A 171 1.69 -5.03 -3.58
CA ALA A 171 0.41 -5.48 -4.11
C ALA A 171 0.30 -7.01 -4.19
N ARG A 172 1.35 -7.69 -4.66
CA ARG A 172 1.40 -9.16 -4.73
C ARG A 172 1.41 -9.82 -3.36
N ALA A 173 2.22 -9.29 -2.43
CA ALA A 173 2.25 -9.76 -1.05
C ALA A 173 0.89 -9.53 -0.35
N LEU A 174 0.24 -8.37 -0.61
CA LEU A 174 -1.10 -8.07 -0.11
C LEU A 174 -2.12 -9.09 -0.61
N ALA A 175 -2.15 -9.34 -1.93
CA ALA A 175 -3.07 -10.32 -2.54
C ALA A 175 -2.94 -11.70 -1.90
N GLU A 176 -1.72 -12.16 -1.61
CA GLU A 176 -1.47 -13.42 -0.91
C GLU A 176 -2.02 -13.37 0.53
N ALA A 177 -1.69 -12.33 1.28
CA ALA A 177 -2.04 -12.23 2.70
C ALA A 177 -3.54 -12.16 2.97
N VAL A 178 -4.31 -11.48 2.08
CA VAL A 178 -5.76 -11.34 2.21
C VAL A 178 -6.55 -12.48 1.59
N ALA A 179 -5.90 -13.39 0.85
CA ALA A 179 -6.56 -14.55 0.27
C ALA A 179 -7.12 -15.46 1.38
N PHE A 180 -8.29 -16.04 1.14
CA PHE A 180 -8.86 -17.01 2.05
C PHE A 180 -8.14 -18.36 1.95
N ASP A 181 -7.88 -18.98 3.11
CA ASP A 181 -7.37 -20.34 3.20
C ASP A 181 -8.41 -21.22 3.92
N SER A 182 -8.97 -22.19 3.23
CA SER A 182 -10.00 -23.09 3.76
C SER A 182 -9.55 -23.91 4.98
N ARG A 183 -8.25 -23.98 5.24
CA ARG A 183 -7.66 -24.66 6.41
C ARG A 183 -7.64 -23.75 7.65
N VAL A 184 -7.83 -22.43 7.47
CA VAL A 184 -7.81 -21.46 8.57
C VAL A 184 -9.22 -21.28 9.12
N HIS A 185 -9.47 -21.80 10.32
CA HIS A 185 -10.72 -21.61 11.05
C HIS A 185 -10.54 -20.49 12.09
N GLY A 186 -11.22 -19.36 11.88
CA GLY A 186 -11.04 -18.15 12.70
C GLY A 186 -9.75 -17.40 12.34
N VAL A 187 -9.05 -16.87 13.33
CA VAL A 187 -7.83 -16.06 13.12
C VAL A 187 -6.58 -16.94 13.15
N MET A 188 -5.65 -16.76 12.21
CA MET A 188 -4.37 -17.46 12.18
C MET A 188 -3.45 -16.98 13.32
N SER A 189 -3.77 -17.36 14.55
CA SER A 189 -3.01 -16.99 15.75
C SER A 189 -3.19 -18.03 16.84
N SER A 190 -2.07 -18.49 17.45
CA SER A 190 -2.11 -19.36 18.64
C SER A 190 -2.73 -18.69 19.86
N LYS A 191 -2.90 -17.36 19.84
CA LYS A 191 -3.56 -16.59 20.91
C LYS A 191 -5.07 -16.48 20.72
N GLY A 192 -5.62 -16.87 19.55
CA GLY A 192 -7.02 -16.72 19.20
C GLY A 192 -7.46 -15.29 18.84
N THR A 193 -6.52 -14.32 18.86
CA THR A 193 -6.74 -12.89 18.51
C THR A 193 -5.55 -12.31 17.75
N LEU A 194 -5.81 -11.23 16.99
CA LEU A 194 -4.80 -10.42 16.30
C LEU A 194 -5.05 -8.93 16.52
#